data_8209c282f7759437a4a455e72e1ab45e
#
_entry.id   8209c282f7759437a4a455e72e1ab45e
#
_cell.length_a   1.000
_cell.length_b   1.000
_cell.length_c   1.000
_cell.angle_alpha   90.00
_cell.angle_beta   90.00
_cell.angle_gamma   90.00
#
_symmetry.space_group_name_H-M   'P 1'
#
loop_
_entity.id
_entity.type
_entity.pdbx_description
1 polymer ?
#
loop_
_entity_poly.entity_id
_entity_poly.type
_entity_poly.pdbx_seq_one_letter_code
_entity_poly.pdbx_strand_id
1 'polypeptide(L)'
;MDAGCEMDFKQLFGLMRQGDENAIIICEECMNVWAAAIVSYIHAYDPEVVVLGGGIMRSADIILPYINKWVEDRAWTPIDRVHIVLSELGDNAALLGLNYYLTSVKRRRNEKVFKL
;
A
#
# COMPACT_ATOMS: atom_id res chain seq x y z
N MET A 1 19.09 -10.52 29.02
CA MET A 1 18.80 -9.69 27.83
C MET A 1 18.17 -10.62 26.83
N ASP A 2 16.88 -10.58 26.77
CA ASP A 2 16.15 -11.34 25.76
C ASP A 2 16.46 -10.72 24.41
N ALA A 3 17.11 -11.48 23.54
CA ALA A 3 17.14 -11.17 22.14
C ALA A 3 15.68 -11.00 21.72
N GLY A 4 15.23 -9.78 21.53
CA GLY A 4 13.85 -9.49 21.20
C GLY A 4 13.44 -10.38 20.04
N CYS A 5 12.38 -11.12 20.22
CA CYS A 5 11.77 -11.86 19.13
C CYS A 5 11.37 -10.79 18.09
N GLU A 6 12.16 -10.66 17.03
CA GLU A 6 11.80 -9.81 15.90
C GLU A 6 10.58 -10.41 15.23
N MET A 7 9.42 -9.98 15.70
CA MET A 7 8.15 -10.37 15.12
C MET A 7 7.90 -9.55 13.87
N ASP A 8 7.81 -10.20 12.73
CA ASP A 8 7.42 -9.55 11.48
C ASP A 8 5.89 -9.40 11.37
N PHE A 9 5.43 -8.57 10.43
CA PHE A 9 3.99 -8.36 10.21
C PHE A 9 3.26 -9.63 9.79
N LYS A 10 3.92 -10.58 9.14
CA LYS A 10 3.33 -11.86 8.77
C LYS A 10 2.95 -12.67 10.00
N GLN A 11 3.85 -12.73 10.98
CA GLN A 11 3.61 -13.40 12.26
C GLN A 11 2.55 -12.68 13.07
N LEU A 12 2.58 -11.35 13.09
CA LEU A 12 1.61 -10.53 13.81
C LEU A 12 0.19 -10.71 13.26
N PHE A 13 -0.01 -10.65 11.95
CA PHE A 13 -1.30 -10.93 11.33
C PHE A 13 -1.74 -12.40 11.50
N GLY A 14 -0.78 -13.32 11.56
CA GLY A 14 -1.05 -14.71 11.88
C GLY A 14 -1.64 -14.88 13.28
N LEU A 15 -1.07 -14.23 14.28
CA LEU A 15 -1.58 -14.22 15.66
C LEU A 15 -2.95 -13.52 15.76
N MET A 16 -3.14 -12.43 15.02
CA MET A 16 -4.45 -11.76 14.94
C MET A 16 -5.54 -12.72 14.43
N ARG A 17 -5.25 -13.52 13.39
CA ARG A 17 -6.20 -14.52 12.87
C ARG A 17 -6.51 -15.63 13.87
N GLN A 18 -5.59 -15.90 14.80
CA GLN A 18 -5.79 -16.87 15.89
C GLN A 18 -6.58 -16.28 17.08
N GLY A 19 -6.86 -14.97 17.06
CA GLY A 19 -7.61 -14.29 18.11
C GLY A 19 -6.76 -13.79 19.27
N ASP A 20 -5.44 -13.66 19.10
CA ASP A 20 -4.57 -13.06 20.11
C ASP A 20 -4.93 -11.59 20.32
N GLU A 21 -5.37 -11.23 21.53
CA GLU A 21 -5.86 -9.88 21.85
C GLU A 21 -4.79 -8.80 21.68
N ASN A 22 -3.55 -9.08 22.07
CA ASN A 22 -2.45 -8.12 21.93
C ASN A 22 -2.09 -7.89 20.46
N ALA A 23 -2.08 -8.97 19.67
CA ALA A 23 -1.85 -8.88 18.24
C ALA A 23 -2.94 -8.08 17.54
N ILE A 24 -4.20 -8.26 17.92
CA ILE A 24 -5.33 -7.49 17.39
C ILE A 24 -5.14 -6.00 17.66
N ILE A 25 -4.82 -5.60 18.89
CA ILE A 25 -4.62 -4.20 19.27
C ILE A 25 -3.48 -3.58 18.44
N ILE A 26 -2.34 -4.26 18.35
CA ILE A 26 -1.18 -3.75 17.61
C ILE A 26 -1.48 -3.64 16.12
N CYS A 27 -2.13 -4.64 15.52
CA CYS A 27 -2.55 -4.60 14.11
C CYS A 27 -3.51 -3.44 13.84
N GLU A 28 -4.49 -3.22 14.70
CA GLU A 28 -5.44 -2.12 14.55
C GLU A 28 -4.76 -0.76 14.67
N GLU A 29 -3.83 -0.58 15.59
CA GLU A 29 -3.04 0.66 15.68
C GLU A 29 -2.24 0.92 14.41
N CYS A 30 -1.58 -0.10 13.86
CA CYS A 30 -0.85 0.03 12.60
C CYS A 30 -1.79 0.38 11.44
N MET A 31 -2.91 -0.32 11.32
CA MET A 31 -3.90 -0.07 10.27
C MET A 31 -4.53 1.31 10.38
N ASN A 32 -4.73 1.84 11.60
CA ASN A 32 -5.18 3.20 11.83
C ASN A 32 -4.20 4.23 11.26
N VAL A 33 -2.91 4.05 11.48
CA VAL A 33 -1.86 4.95 10.95
C VAL A 33 -1.83 4.90 9.43
N TRP A 34 -1.90 3.72 8.84
CA TRP A 34 -1.90 3.58 7.38
C TRP A 34 -3.16 4.19 6.75
N ALA A 35 -4.32 3.95 7.34
CA ALA A 35 -5.57 4.52 6.87
C ALA A 35 -5.59 6.05 6.98
N ALA A 36 -5.09 6.62 8.07
CA ALA A 36 -4.95 8.05 8.23
C ALA A 36 -4.01 8.68 7.19
N ALA A 37 -2.91 8.00 6.86
CA ALA A 37 -2.00 8.42 5.79
C ALA A 37 -2.69 8.41 4.43
N ILE A 38 -3.46 7.37 4.12
CA ILE A 38 -4.20 7.25 2.86
C ILE A 38 -5.26 8.37 2.75
N VAL A 39 -6.03 8.63 3.78
CA VAL A 39 -6.99 9.74 3.81
C VAL A 39 -6.29 11.09 3.58
N SER A 40 -5.13 11.29 4.19
CA SER A 40 -4.32 12.50 3.99
C SER A 40 -3.86 12.66 2.54
N TYR A 41 -3.43 11.57 1.89
CA TYR A 41 -3.05 11.59 0.47
C TYR A 41 -4.26 11.82 -0.44
N ILE A 42 -5.42 11.26 -0.12
CA ILE A 42 -6.66 11.50 -0.86
C ILE A 42 -7.01 12.99 -0.80
N HIS A 43 -6.93 13.61 0.36
CA HIS A 43 -7.20 15.05 0.50
C HIS A 43 -6.15 15.94 -0.18
N ALA A 44 -4.88 15.53 -0.19
CA ALA A 44 -3.79 16.30 -0.77
C ALA A 44 -3.76 16.26 -2.30
N TYR A 45 -4.09 15.11 -2.90
CA TYR A 45 -3.88 14.85 -4.32
C TYR A 45 -5.16 14.59 -5.11
N ASP A 46 -6.29 14.41 -4.45
CA ASP A 46 -7.60 14.07 -5.07
C ASP A 46 -7.48 12.96 -6.15
N PRO A 47 -6.90 11.79 -5.81
CA PRO A 47 -6.68 10.72 -6.77
C PRO A 47 -7.97 9.99 -7.10
N GLU A 48 -8.09 9.44 -8.30
CA GLU A 48 -9.15 8.50 -8.68
C GLU A 48 -8.87 7.09 -8.16
N VAL A 49 -7.59 6.73 -8.07
CA VAL A 49 -7.15 5.39 -7.65
C VAL A 49 -5.99 5.48 -6.68
N VAL A 50 -6.07 4.73 -5.60
CA VAL A 50 -4.96 4.48 -4.67
C VAL A 50 -4.53 3.03 -4.79
N VAL A 51 -3.32 2.80 -5.25
CA VAL A 51 -2.77 1.45 -5.41
C VAL A 51 -1.95 1.07 -4.19
N LEU A 52 -2.33 0.00 -3.52
CA LEU A 52 -1.61 -0.55 -2.38
C LEU A 52 -0.72 -1.72 -2.83
N GLY A 53 0.53 -1.69 -2.44
CA GLY A 53 1.50 -2.72 -2.80
C GLY A 53 2.47 -3.03 -1.65
N GLY A 54 3.34 -4.00 -1.89
CA GLY A 54 4.33 -4.46 -0.93
C GLY A 54 3.94 -5.75 -0.21
N GLY A 55 4.92 -6.36 0.46
CA GLY A 55 4.78 -7.67 1.08
C GLY A 55 3.69 -7.78 2.15
N ILE A 56 3.37 -6.66 2.81
CA ILE A 56 2.31 -6.59 3.82
C ILE A 56 0.91 -6.83 3.22
N MET A 57 0.74 -6.56 1.93
CA MET A 57 -0.53 -6.79 1.22
C MET A 57 -0.86 -8.27 1.02
N ARG A 58 -0.02 -9.20 1.47
CA ARG A 58 -0.39 -10.62 1.64
C ARG A 58 -1.50 -10.81 2.67
N SER A 59 -1.70 -9.83 3.56
CA SER A 59 -2.83 -9.76 4.51
C SER A 59 -3.91 -8.77 4.07
N ALA A 60 -4.06 -8.57 2.77
CA ALA A 60 -5.04 -7.65 2.19
C ALA A 60 -6.50 -7.98 2.56
N ASP A 61 -6.79 -9.24 2.80
CA ASP A 61 -8.07 -9.72 3.30
C ASP A 61 -8.53 -9.04 4.60
N ILE A 62 -7.56 -8.62 5.43
CA ILE A 62 -7.80 -7.87 6.66
C ILE A 62 -7.64 -6.36 6.44
N ILE A 63 -6.57 -5.97 5.74
CA ILE A 63 -6.17 -4.57 5.62
C ILE A 63 -7.13 -3.77 4.74
N LEU A 64 -7.55 -4.31 3.58
CA LEU A 64 -8.40 -3.56 2.64
C LEU A 64 -9.77 -3.20 3.21
N PRO A 65 -10.53 -4.12 3.83
CA PRO A 65 -11.82 -3.76 4.40
C PRO A 65 -11.69 -2.70 5.50
N TYR A 66 -10.62 -2.78 6.29
CA TYR A 66 -10.34 -1.81 7.34
C TYR A 66 -10.08 -0.41 6.79
N ILE A 67 -9.20 -0.32 5.79
CA ILE A 67 -8.87 0.96 5.14
C ILE A 67 -10.08 1.55 4.41
N ASN A 68 -10.83 0.73 3.68
CA ASN A 68 -12.03 1.20 2.98
C ASN A 68 -13.03 1.81 3.95
N LYS A 69 -13.33 1.13 5.05
CA LYS A 69 -14.21 1.67 6.08
C LYS A 69 -13.72 3.01 6.66
N TRP A 70 -12.42 3.12 6.90
CA TRP A 70 -11.80 4.34 7.38
C TRP A 70 -11.95 5.51 6.39
N VAL A 71 -11.76 5.23 5.11
CA VAL A 71 -11.90 6.21 4.02
C VAL A 71 -13.36 6.64 3.86
N GLU A 72 -14.29 5.69 3.89
CA GLU A 72 -15.74 5.96 3.87
C GLU A 72 -16.16 6.89 5.00
N ASP A 73 -15.65 6.67 6.21
CA ASP A 73 -16.03 7.41 7.40
C ASP A 73 -15.40 8.82 7.46
N ARG A 74 -14.25 9.05 6.82
CA ARG A 74 -13.40 10.24 7.07
C ARG A 74 -12.96 11.01 5.85
N ALA A 75 -13.05 10.45 4.65
CA ALA A 75 -12.70 11.18 3.44
C ALA A 75 -13.82 12.15 3.05
N TRP A 76 -13.47 13.40 2.79
CA TRP A 76 -14.39 14.45 2.35
C TRP A 76 -14.74 14.40 0.85
N THR A 77 -14.25 13.40 0.17
CA THR A 77 -14.54 13.18 -1.24
C THR A 77 -15.72 12.20 -1.38
N PRO A 78 -16.54 12.31 -2.42
CA PRO A 78 -17.57 11.30 -2.68
C PRO A 78 -16.92 9.91 -2.77
N ILE A 79 -17.48 8.95 -2.03
CA ILE A 79 -16.95 7.58 -1.88
C ILE A 79 -16.75 6.90 -3.25
N ASP A 80 -17.61 7.22 -4.22
CA ASP A 80 -17.56 6.67 -5.58
C ASP A 80 -16.39 7.19 -6.43
N ARG A 81 -15.61 8.15 -5.92
CA ARG A 81 -14.55 8.82 -6.69
C ARG A 81 -13.17 8.21 -6.49
N VAL A 82 -12.91 7.59 -5.34
CA VAL A 82 -11.59 7.02 -5.02
C VAL A 82 -11.68 5.52 -4.89
N HIS A 83 -10.96 4.81 -5.73
CA HIS A 83 -10.85 3.36 -5.67
C HIS A 83 -9.54 2.94 -5.02
N ILE A 84 -9.62 2.18 -3.92
CA ILE A 84 -8.44 1.60 -3.28
C ILE A 84 -8.29 0.17 -3.78
N VAL A 85 -7.21 -0.08 -4.49
CA VAL A 85 -6.96 -1.36 -5.16
C VAL A 85 -5.60 -1.93 -4.78
N LEU A 86 -5.46 -3.25 -4.91
CA LEU A 86 -4.16 -3.92 -4.78
C LEU A 86 -3.36 -3.79 -6.06
N SER A 87 -2.03 -3.72 -5.90
CA SER A 87 -1.11 -3.86 -7.02
C SER A 87 -1.25 -5.25 -7.66
N GLU A 88 -1.54 -5.28 -8.95
CA GLU A 88 -1.61 -6.52 -9.74
C GLU A 88 -0.24 -7.15 -9.98
N LEU A 89 0.82 -6.35 -9.89
CA LEU A 89 2.20 -6.78 -10.16
C LEU A 89 2.89 -7.41 -8.96
N GLY A 90 2.28 -7.33 -7.77
CA GLY A 90 2.80 -7.92 -6.54
C GLY A 90 4.25 -7.50 -6.25
N ASP A 91 5.08 -8.45 -5.85
CA ASP A 91 6.48 -8.22 -5.49
C ASP A 91 7.37 -7.80 -6.69
N ASN A 92 6.90 -8.01 -7.92
CA ASN A 92 7.62 -7.64 -9.15
C ASN A 92 7.38 -6.19 -9.60
N ALA A 93 6.49 -5.45 -8.96
CA ALA A 93 6.10 -4.10 -9.37
C ALA A 93 7.31 -3.16 -9.52
N ALA A 94 8.22 -3.17 -8.55
CA ALA A 94 9.43 -2.34 -8.56
C ALA A 94 10.39 -2.69 -9.72
N LEU A 95 10.59 -3.99 -9.99
CA LEU A 95 11.46 -4.48 -11.06
C LEU A 95 10.89 -4.14 -12.44
N LEU A 96 9.60 -4.34 -12.63
CA LEU A 96 8.91 -4.00 -13.87
C LEU A 96 8.88 -2.50 -14.11
N GLY A 97 8.63 -1.71 -13.08
CA GLY A 97 8.67 -0.25 -13.14
C GLY A 97 10.06 0.28 -13.47
N LEU A 98 11.11 -0.28 -12.87
CA LEU A 98 12.50 0.08 -13.17
C LEU A 98 12.88 -0.28 -14.61
N ASN A 99 12.49 -1.45 -15.09
CA ASN A 99 12.72 -1.87 -16.48
C ASN A 99 12.04 -0.90 -17.47
N TYR A 100 10.78 -0.56 -17.20
CA TYR A 100 10.05 0.42 -18.02
C TYR A 100 10.74 1.79 -18.00
N TYR A 101 11.16 2.26 -16.83
CA TYR A 101 11.86 3.54 -16.70
C TYR A 101 13.17 3.56 -17.50
N LEU A 102 14.01 2.55 -17.34
CA LEU A 102 15.30 2.46 -18.06
C LEU A 102 15.10 2.40 -19.57
N THR A 103 14.10 1.67 -20.04
CA THR A 103 13.76 1.57 -21.47
C THR A 103 13.27 2.90 -22.01
N SER A 104 12.43 3.62 -21.27
CA SER A 104 11.90 4.92 -21.67
C SER A 104 12.97 6.01 -21.71
N VAL A 105 13.90 6.01 -20.77
CA VAL A 105 15.05 6.94 -20.75
C VAL A 105 15.98 6.68 -21.93
N LYS A 106 16.25 5.41 -22.22
CA LYS A 106 17.08 5.01 -23.36
C LYS A 106 16.47 5.44 -24.70
N ARG A 107 15.16 5.30 -24.85
CA ARG A 107 14.41 5.76 -26.03
C ARG A 107 14.49 7.27 -26.20
N ARG A 108 14.24 8.06 -25.16
CA ARG A 108 14.35 9.53 -25.19
C ARG A 108 15.75 10.02 -25.53
N ARG A 109 16.78 9.33 -25.04
CA ARG A 109 18.17 9.65 -25.37
C ARG A 109 18.47 9.43 -26.85
N ASN A 110 18.02 8.33 -27.43
CA ASN A 110 18.19 8.03 -28.84
C ASN A 110 17.45 9.03 -29.73
N GLU A 111 16.22 9.42 -29.37
CA GLU A 111 15.45 10.44 -30.11
C GLU A 111 16.13 11.81 -30.11
N LYS A 112 16.82 12.19 -29.02
CA LYS A 112 17.61 13.44 -28.97
C LYS A 112 18.88 13.40 -29.85
N VAL A 113 19.49 12.23 -30.00
CA VAL A 113 20.68 12.05 -30.86
C VAL A 113 20.34 12.15 -32.35
N PHE A 114 19.12 11.75 -32.76
CA PHE A 114 18.65 11.82 -34.14
C PHE A 114 17.96 13.13 -34.53
N LYS A 115 17.77 14.09 -33.62
CA LYS A 115 17.24 15.43 -33.86
C LYS A 115 18.38 16.46 -34.00
N LEU A 116 19.30 16.20 -34.86
CA LEU A 116 20.27 17.22 -35.31
C LEU A 116 19.73 17.93 -36.54
#